data_62ecf8696447969f6f016452aa56f1b6
#
_entry.id   62ecf8696447969f6f016452aa56f1b6
#
_cell.length_a   1.000
_cell.length_b   1.000
_cell.length_c   1.000
_cell.angle_alpha   90.00
_cell.angle_beta   90.00
_cell.angle_gamma   90.00
#
_symmetry.space_group_name_H-M   'P 1'
#
loop_
_entity.id
_entity.type
_entity.pdbx_description
1 polymer ?
#
loop_
_entity_poly.entity_id
_entity_poly.type
_entity_poly.pdbx_seq_one_letter_code
_entity_poly.pdbx_strand_id
1 'polypeptide(L)'
;LGDVYKRQVQARYQYAIDVMLTRLRMIDADLTKKNERPLIRNLCSRIKTAESIVKKLERKEREVTFETAVNTLNDIAGVRVVCYFADDIYQIADAVRRQKDFTIVKEKNYIRKPKKSGYQSLHLIVEVPVTYLDKTTAVRVEIQIRSVAMDYWAELDSQMCYKKDAGKLEAVEKATREYADVIAGVDQKMQELRKKIQKM
;
A
#
# COMPACT_ATOMS: atom_id res chain seq x y z
N LEU A 1 -27.72 17.45 -3.14
CA LEU A 1 -26.67 17.72 -2.12
C LEU A 1 -25.73 16.53 -1.95
N GLY A 2 -26.22 15.28 -1.94
CA GLY A 2 -25.37 14.09 -1.76
C GLY A 2 -24.33 13.88 -2.86
N ASP A 3 -24.70 14.09 -4.13
CA ASP A 3 -23.81 13.82 -5.27
C ASP A 3 -22.71 14.87 -5.43
N VAL A 4 -22.98 16.13 -5.14
CA VAL A 4 -21.98 17.22 -5.18
C VAL A 4 -20.94 17.01 -4.08
N TYR A 5 -21.38 16.70 -2.87
CA TYR A 5 -20.51 16.42 -1.75
C TYR A 5 -19.63 15.17 -1.99
N LYS A 6 -20.22 14.11 -2.55
CA LYS A 6 -19.52 12.88 -2.95
C LYS A 6 -18.42 13.14 -3.98
N ARG A 7 -18.73 13.98 -5.00
CA ARG A 7 -17.75 14.40 -6.03
C ARG A 7 -16.61 15.23 -5.45
N GLN A 8 -16.92 16.18 -4.57
CA GLN A 8 -15.87 17.02 -3.94
C GLN A 8 -14.91 16.20 -3.08
N VAL A 9 -15.42 15.23 -2.35
CA VAL A 9 -14.57 14.38 -1.54
C VAL A 9 -13.75 13.43 -2.39
N GLN A 10 -14.34 12.84 -3.42
CA GLN A 10 -13.60 12.02 -4.37
C GLN A 10 -12.47 12.83 -5.03
N ALA A 11 -12.71 14.08 -5.40
CA ALA A 11 -11.70 14.98 -5.92
C ALA A 11 -10.54 15.24 -4.92
N ARG A 12 -10.84 15.39 -3.62
CA ARG A 12 -9.81 15.55 -2.58
C ARG A 12 -8.94 14.32 -2.42
N TYR A 13 -9.54 13.13 -2.45
CA TYR A 13 -8.78 11.87 -2.40
C TYR A 13 -7.93 11.68 -3.65
N GLN A 14 -8.45 12.02 -4.83
CA GLN A 14 -7.68 11.97 -6.06
C GLN A 14 -6.50 12.94 -6.02
N TYR A 15 -6.70 14.18 -5.58
CA TYR A 15 -5.63 15.14 -5.41
C TYR A 15 -4.55 14.63 -4.44
N ALA A 16 -4.94 14.07 -3.30
CA ALA A 16 -3.99 13.51 -2.34
C ALA A 16 -3.18 12.34 -2.93
N ILE A 17 -3.81 11.49 -3.76
CA ILE A 17 -3.13 10.44 -4.51
C ILE A 17 -2.13 11.03 -5.50
N ASP A 18 -2.50 12.06 -6.26
CA ASP A 18 -1.64 12.67 -7.29
C ASP A 18 -0.42 13.33 -6.65
N VAL A 19 -0.60 14.01 -5.53
CA VAL A 19 0.51 14.56 -4.72
C VAL A 19 1.44 13.45 -4.25
N MET A 20 0.89 12.35 -3.74
CA MET A 20 1.68 11.22 -3.27
C MET A 20 2.44 10.52 -4.40
N LEU A 21 1.80 10.28 -5.54
CA LEU A 21 2.46 9.67 -6.71
C LEU A 21 3.60 10.54 -7.23
N THR A 22 3.39 11.86 -7.30
CA THR A 22 4.43 12.81 -7.72
C THR A 22 5.61 12.77 -6.76
N ARG A 23 5.35 12.76 -5.44
CA ARG A 23 6.41 12.68 -4.43
C ARG A 23 7.19 11.36 -4.51
N LEU A 24 6.51 10.25 -4.70
CA LEU A 24 7.16 8.93 -4.85
C LEU A 24 8.05 8.86 -6.10
N ARG A 25 7.63 9.46 -7.21
CA ARG A 25 8.47 9.56 -8.43
C ARG A 25 9.73 10.39 -8.19
N MET A 26 9.62 11.50 -7.45
CA MET A 26 10.79 12.32 -7.07
C MET A 26 11.74 11.54 -6.16
N ILE A 27 11.21 10.83 -5.16
CA ILE A 27 11.98 9.96 -4.25
C ILE A 27 12.72 8.88 -5.06
N ASP A 28 12.03 8.21 -5.99
CA ASP A 28 12.64 7.18 -6.82
C ASP A 28 13.77 7.75 -7.70
N ALA A 29 13.58 8.93 -8.28
CA ALA A 29 14.60 9.60 -9.09
C ALA A 29 15.86 9.91 -8.25
N ASP A 30 15.70 10.41 -7.03
CA ASP A 30 16.83 10.71 -6.14
C ASP A 30 17.54 9.44 -5.67
N LEU A 31 16.78 8.42 -5.28
CA LEU A 31 17.34 7.13 -4.85
C LEU A 31 17.98 6.36 -6.02
N THR A 32 17.46 6.49 -7.23
CA THR A 32 18.06 5.93 -8.46
C THR A 32 19.47 6.44 -8.67
N LYS A 33 19.68 7.76 -8.52
CA LYS A 33 21.04 8.35 -8.60
C LYS A 33 21.99 7.78 -7.55
N LYS A 34 21.49 7.62 -6.31
CA LYS A 34 22.30 7.10 -5.19
C LYS A 34 22.65 5.62 -5.34
N ASN A 35 21.75 4.81 -5.89
CA ASN A 35 21.90 3.36 -6.01
C ASN A 35 22.37 2.91 -7.41
N GLU A 36 22.51 3.85 -8.35
CA GLU A 36 22.85 3.61 -9.76
C GLU A 36 21.89 2.64 -10.48
N ARG A 37 20.65 2.55 -9.96
CA ARG A 37 19.56 1.74 -10.49
C ARG A 37 18.21 2.21 -9.96
N PRO A 38 17.10 2.00 -10.70
CA PRO A 38 15.77 2.29 -10.18
C PRO A 38 15.41 1.35 -9.01
N LEU A 39 14.71 1.87 -8.02
CA LEU A 39 14.19 1.10 -6.89
C LEU A 39 12.73 0.70 -7.11
N ILE A 40 11.95 1.58 -7.70
CA ILE A 40 10.53 1.35 -7.96
C ILE A 40 10.34 0.76 -9.37
N ARG A 41 9.71 -0.41 -9.44
CA ARG A 41 9.28 -1.04 -10.68
C ARG A 41 7.95 -0.51 -11.17
N ASN A 42 7.00 -0.32 -10.25
CA ASN A 42 5.64 0.11 -10.60
C ASN A 42 5.00 0.93 -9.48
N LEU A 43 4.19 1.91 -9.89
CA LEU A 43 3.32 2.71 -9.03
C LEU A 43 1.91 2.60 -9.56
N CYS A 44 0.99 2.18 -8.71
CA CYS A 44 -0.44 2.22 -9.03
C CYS A 44 -1.24 2.77 -7.85
N SER A 45 -2.41 3.29 -8.14
CA SER A 45 -3.29 3.88 -7.14
C SER A 45 -4.73 3.48 -7.36
N ARG A 46 -5.52 3.58 -6.31
CA ARG A 46 -6.97 3.38 -6.38
C ARG A 46 -7.69 4.20 -5.33
N ILE A 47 -8.91 4.60 -5.65
CA ILE A 47 -9.91 5.02 -4.68
C ILE A 47 -10.85 3.84 -4.45
N LYS A 48 -11.13 3.52 -3.20
CA LYS A 48 -12.02 2.42 -2.82
C LYS A 48 -13.44 2.71 -3.30
N THR A 49 -14.08 1.72 -3.92
CA THR A 49 -15.46 1.86 -4.40
C THR A 49 -16.44 2.03 -3.23
N ALA A 50 -17.55 2.71 -3.49
CA ALA A 50 -18.60 2.93 -2.48
C ALA A 50 -19.08 1.59 -1.87
N GLU A 51 -19.28 0.56 -2.69
CA GLU A 51 -19.66 -0.78 -2.23
C GLU A 51 -18.63 -1.39 -1.27
N SER A 52 -17.33 -1.23 -1.58
CA SER A 52 -16.25 -1.72 -0.73
C SER A 52 -16.13 -0.95 0.59
N ILE A 53 -16.51 0.34 0.59
CA ILE A 53 -16.59 1.17 1.80
C ILE A 53 -17.72 0.68 2.69
N VAL A 54 -18.92 0.48 2.12
CA VAL A 54 -20.09 -0.04 2.84
C VAL A 54 -19.78 -1.37 3.51
N LYS A 55 -19.34 -2.38 2.75
CA LYS A 55 -18.95 -3.70 3.27
C LYS A 55 -17.91 -3.61 4.40
N LYS A 56 -16.99 -2.64 4.32
CA LYS A 56 -15.96 -2.48 5.35
C LYS A 56 -16.50 -1.84 6.63
N LEU A 57 -17.43 -0.89 6.52
CA LEU A 57 -18.09 -0.27 7.67
C LEU A 57 -18.99 -1.29 8.39
N GLU A 58 -19.79 -2.05 7.64
CA GLU A 58 -20.64 -3.13 8.18
C GLU A 58 -19.80 -4.17 8.95
N ARG A 59 -18.70 -4.65 8.35
CA ARG A 59 -17.76 -5.59 9.02
C ARG A 59 -17.13 -5.02 10.29
N LYS A 60 -17.06 -3.70 10.42
CA LYS A 60 -16.55 -3.01 11.60
C LYS A 60 -17.65 -2.59 12.58
N GLU A 61 -18.91 -2.97 12.30
CA GLU A 61 -20.08 -2.59 13.10
C GLU A 61 -20.16 -1.08 13.28
N ARG A 62 -19.93 -0.34 12.18
CA ARG A 62 -20.00 1.11 12.14
C ARG A 62 -21.17 1.57 11.30
N GLU A 63 -21.73 2.72 11.65
CA GLU A 63 -22.78 3.37 10.86
C GLU A 63 -22.30 3.59 9.42
N VAL A 64 -23.16 3.24 8.46
CA VAL A 64 -22.86 3.35 7.03
C VAL A 64 -23.18 4.76 6.55
N THR A 65 -22.32 5.70 6.93
CA THR A 65 -22.37 7.07 6.49
C THR A 65 -21.04 7.47 5.85
N PHE A 66 -21.07 8.48 5.01
CA PHE A 66 -19.85 9.00 4.39
C PHE A 66 -18.91 9.63 5.44
N GLU A 67 -19.47 10.35 6.41
CA GLU A 67 -18.72 10.95 7.50
C GLU A 67 -17.99 9.89 8.34
N THR A 68 -18.68 8.82 8.68
CA THR A 68 -18.09 7.68 9.39
C THR A 68 -16.96 7.05 8.56
N ALA A 69 -17.14 6.92 7.24
CA ALA A 69 -16.09 6.39 6.36
C ALA A 69 -14.83 7.25 6.39
N VAL A 70 -14.94 8.56 6.20
CA VAL A 70 -13.80 9.49 6.20
C VAL A 70 -13.10 9.50 7.56
N ASN A 71 -13.85 9.47 8.65
CA ASN A 71 -13.28 9.54 10.00
C ASN A 71 -12.65 8.22 10.47
N THR A 72 -13.10 7.07 9.98
CA THR A 72 -12.70 5.75 10.51
C THR A 72 -11.87 4.90 9.58
N LEU A 73 -11.96 5.10 8.26
CA LEU A 73 -11.21 4.33 7.28
C LEU A 73 -9.93 5.05 6.85
N ASN A 74 -8.83 4.30 6.82
CA ASN A 74 -7.52 4.83 6.44
C ASN A 74 -7.12 4.44 5.01
N ASP A 75 -7.96 3.70 4.28
CA ASP A 75 -7.66 3.09 2.99
C ASP A 75 -8.70 3.40 1.91
N ILE A 76 -9.37 4.56 2.03
CA ILE A 76 -10.24 5.08 0.98
C ILE A 76 -9.39 5.41 -0.25
N ALA A 77 -8.27 6.11 -0.05
CA ALA A 77 -7.23 6.30 -1.06
C ALA A 77 -6.06 5.35 -0.78
N GLY A 78 -5.59 4.66 -1.80
CA GLY A 78 -4.46 3.75 -1.72
C GLY A 78 -3.47 3.96 -2.85
N VAL A 79 -2.19 3.89 -2.52
CA VAL A 79 -1.08 3.86 -3.47
C VAL A 79 -0.30 2.56 -3.21
N ARG A 80 -0.01 1.81 -4.27
CA ARG A 80 0.86 0.64 -4.23
C ARG A 80 2.18 0.97 -4.89
N VAL A 81 3.26 0.70 -4.16
CA VAL A 81 4.65 0.83 -4.61
C VAL A 81 5.22 -0.57 -4.72
N VAL A 82 5.62 -0.97 -5.92
CA VAL A 82 6.29 -2.25 -6.16
C VAL A 82 7.76 -1.97 -6.39
N CYS A 83 8.60 -2.40 -5.46
CA CYS A 83 10.05 -2.28 -5.51
C CYS A 83 10.68 -3.52 -6.14
N TYR A 84 11.86 -3.37 -6.74
CA TYR A 84 12.57 -4.54 -7.29
C TYR A 84 13.01 -5.53 -6.21
N PHE A 85 13.51 -5.05 -5.07
CA PHE A 85 14.04 -5.89 -3.98
C PHE A 85 13.44 -5.51 -2.62
N ALA A 86 13.51 -6.44 -1.68
CA ALA A 86 12.92 -6.25 -0.35
C ALA A 86 13.62 -5.14 0.46
N ASP A 87 14.92 -4.91 0.28
CA ASP A 87 15.64 -3.82 0.96
C ASP A 87 15.32 -2.42 0.37
N ASP A 88 14.86 -2.34 -0.87
CA ASP A 88 14.39 -1.10 -1.49
C ASP A 88 13.16 -0.54 -0.77
N ILE A 89 12.30 -1.44 -0.26
CA ILE A 89 11.10 -1.07 0.49
C ILE A 89 11.42 -0.12 1.64
N TYR A 90 12.47 -0.43 2.39
CA TYR A 90 12.86 0.38 3.55
C TYR A 90 13.49 1.70 3.14
N GLN A 91 14.25 1.75 2.04
CA GLN A 91 14.80 3.01 1.51
C GLN A 91 13.68 3.96 1.08
N ILE A 92 12.66 3.47 0.37
CA ILE A 92 11.48 4.25 -0.03
C ILE A 92 10.71 4.70 1.21
N ALA A 93 10.44 3.79 2.16
CA ALA A 93 9.71 4.12 3.39
C ALA A 93 10.43 5.20 4.22
N ASP A 94 11.75 5.10 4.36
CA ASP A 94 12.55 6.08 5.07
C ASP A 94 12.55 7.45 4.37
N ALA A 95 12.57 7.46 3.05
CA ALA A 95 12.45 8.69 2.28
C ALA A 95 11.06 9.34 2.45
N VAL A 96 9.98 8.55 2.50
CA VAL A 96 8.63 9.05 2.80
C VAL A 96 8.55 9.63 4.21
N ARG A 97 9.12 8.96 5.22
CA ARG A 97 9.13 9.45 6.62
C ARG A 97 9.86 10.78 6.79
N ARG A 98 10.86 11.06 5.94
CA ARG A 98 11.60 12.32 5.98
C ARG A 98 10.90 13.51 5.31
N GLN A 99 9.75 13.29 4.66
CA GLN A 99 8.98 14.40 4.05
C GLN A 99 8.32 15.23 5.17
N LYS A 100 8.66 16.51 5.24
CA LYS A 100 8.19 17.42 6.31
C LYS A 100 6.72 17.82 6.19
N ASP A 101 6.19 17.75 4.98
CA ASP A 101 4.81 18.11 4.64
C ASP A 101 3.83 16.94 4.78
N PHE A 102 4.33 15.73 5.10
CA PHE A 102 3.51 14.55 5.35
C PHE A 102 3.58 14.13 6.81
N THR A 103 2.47 13.64 7.34
CA THR A 103 2.40 13.05 8.68
C THR A 103 2.11 11.57 8.59
N ILE A 104 3.01 10.75 9.11
CA ILE A 104 2.77 9.30 9.23
C ILE A 104 1.92 9.05 10.48
N VAL A 105 0.65 8.68 10.29
CA VAL A 105 -0.27 8.42 11.42
C VAL A 105 -0.27 6.97 11.88
N LYS A 106 0.13 6.04 10.99
CA LYS A 106 0.20 4.62 11.33
C LYS A 106 1.15 3.88 10.42
N GLU A 107 1.87 2.92 10.99
CA GLU A 107 2.70 1.96 10.26
C GLU A 107 2.32 0.53 10.63
N LYS A 108 2.30 -0.39 9.64
CA LYS A 108 2.15 -1.83 9.83
C LYS A 108 3.19 -2.55 9.00
N ASN A 109 4.08 -3.25 9.64
CA ASN A 109 5.13 -4.01 8.97
C ASN A 109 4.79 -5.49 8.91
N TYR A 110 4.09 -5.88 7.85
CA TYR A 110 3.76 -7.28 7.56
C TYR A 110 4.91 -8.05 6.91
N ILE A 111 6.07 -7.42 6.68
CA ILE A 111 7.29 -8.12 6.26
C ILE A 111 7.93 -8.77 7.49
N ARG A 112 8.02 -8.02 8.60
CA ARG A 112 8.54 -8.55 9.88
C ARG A 112 7.56 -9.49 10.57
N LYS A 113 6.25 -9.24 10.44
CA LYS A 113 5.19 -10.04 11.04
C LYS A 113 4.11 -10.33 9.98
N PRO A 114 4.32 -11.34 9.12
CA PRO A 114 3.37 -11.70 8.07
C PRO A 114 1.99 -12.06 8.63
N LYS A 115 0.95 -11.88 7.81
CA LYS A 115 -0.38 -12.38 8.15
C LYS A 115 -0.42 -13.90 8.15
N LYS A 116 -1.49 -14.50 8.68
CA LYS A 116 -1.69 -15.97 8.72
C LYS A 116 -1.54 -16.61 7.34
N SER A 117 -2.07 -15.98 6.28
CA SER A 117 -1.95 -16.42 4.89
C SER A 117 -0.54 -16.33 4.31
N GLY A 118 0.41 -15.68 4.98
CA GLY A 118 1.74 -15.39 4.44
C GLY A 118 1.88 -14.01 3.77
N TYR A 119 0.80 -13.21 3.73
CA TYR A 119 0.84 -11.87 3.14
C TYR A 119 1.92 -10.99 3.78
N GLN A 120 2.75 -10.40 2.92
CA GLN A 120 3.83 -9.48 3.29
C GLN A 120 3.68 -8.14 2.56
N SER A 121 3.87 -7.05 3.29
CA SER A 121 3.90 -5.68 2.78
C SER A 121 4.26 -4.72 3.92
N LEU A 122 4.87 -3.59 3.61
CA LEU A 122 4.95 -2.46 4.53
C LEU A 122 3.83 -1.48 4.21
N HIS A 123 2.99 -1.16 5.21
CA HIS A 123 1.89 -0.20 5.06
C HIS A 123 2.19 1.06 5.86
N LEU A 124 2.10 2.21 5.20
CA LEU A 124 2.15 3.53 5.83
C LEU A 124 0.80 4.22 5.61
N ILE A 125 0.20 4.72 6.66
CA ILE A 125 -0.95 5.63 6.57
C ILE A 125 -0.41 7.05 6.70
N VAL A 126 -0.56 7.82 5.65
CA VAL A 126 0.02 9.16 5.52
C VAL A 126 -1.10 10.19 5.40
N GLU A 127 -1.05 11.22 6.21
CA GLU A 127 -1.88 12.41 6.04
C GLU A 127 -1.21 13.37 5.07
N VAL A 128 -1.91 13.66 3.97
CA VAL A 128 -1.50 14.59 2.92
C VAL A 128 -2.34 15.88 3.08
N PRO A 129 -1.73 17.04 3.24
CA PRO A 129 -2.48 18.29 3.29
C PRO A 129 -3.07 18.62 1.92
N VAL A 130 -4.36 18.81 1.88
CA VAL A 130 -5.12 19.21 0.68
C VAL A 130 -5.77 20.55 0.94
N THR A 131 -5.33 21.56 0.22
CA THR A 131 -5.89 22.91 0.30
C THR A 131 -6.90 23.12 -0.83
N TYR A 132 -8.11 23.49 -0.45
CA TYR A 132 -9.17 23.86 -1.37
C TYR A 132 -9.77 25.18 -0.92
N LEU A 133 -9.68 26.18 -1.79
CA LEU A 133 -9.91 27.59 -1.42
C LEU A 133 -9.04 27.95 -0.20
N ASP A 134 -9.62 28.48 0.86
CA ASP A 134 -8.91 28.92 2.06
C ASP A 134 -8.85 27.85 3.17
N LYS A 135 -9.28 26.61 2.88
CA LYS A 135 -9.34 25.54 3.87
C LYS A 135 -8.38 24.41 3.53
N THR A 136 -7.46 24.12 4.43
CA THR A 136 -6.60 22.92 4.36
C THR A 136 -7.20 21.80 5.18
N THR A 137 -7.26 20.61 4.59
CA THR A 137 -7.77 19.38 5.22
C THR A 137 -6.72 18.28 5.07
N ALA A 138 -6.47 17.52 6.12
CA ALA A 138 -5.62 16.33 6.03
C ALA A 138 -6.41 15.17 5.42
N VAL A 139 -5.88 14.57 4.35
CA VAL A 139 -6.48 13.42 3.66
C VAL A 139 -5.57 12.22 3.84
N ARG A 140 -6.13 11.10 4.34
CA ARG A 140 -5.36 9.87 4.56
C ARG A 140 -5.21 9.08 3.27
N VAL A 141 -3.96 8.72 2.99
CA VAL A 141 -3.57 7.83 1.89
C VAL A 141 -2.84 6.63 2.48
N GLU A 142 -3.28 5.42 2.17
CA GLU A 142 -2.55 4.20 2.50
C GLU A 142 -1.51 3.92 1.42
N ILE A 143 -0.23 3.87 1.80
CA ILE A 143 0.86 3.44 0.92
C ILE A 143 1.18 1.99 1.26
N GLN A 144 1.05 1.08 0.29
CA GLN A 144 1.46 -0.31 0.39
C GLN A 144 2.76 -0.49 -0.39
N ILE A 145 3.85 -0.81 0.30
CA ILE A 145 5.17 -0.99 -0.30
C ILE A 145 5.54 -2.46 -0.25
N ARG A 146 5.86 -3.05 -1.41
CA ARG A 146 6.15 -4.47 -1.61
C ARG A 146 7.35 -4.67 -2.52
N SER A 147 8.02 -5.82 -2.42
CA SER A 147 8.89 -6.29 -3.51
C SER A 147 8.06 -6.90 -4.65
N VAL A 148 8.68 -7.12 -5.80
CA VAL A 148 8.06 -7.85 -6.93
C VAL A 148 7.54 -9.23 -6.49
N ALA A 149 8.30 -9.93 -5.68
CA ALA A 149 7.94 -11.25 -5.17
C ALA A 149 6.70 -11.20 -4.24
N MET A 150 6.66 -10.23 -3.34
CA MET A 150 5.51 -10.00 -2.45
C MET A 150 4.25 -9.58 -3.23
N ASP A 151 4.40 -8.77 -4.27
CA ASP A 151 3.28 -8.33 -5.10
C ASP A 151 2.73 -9.48 -5.95
N TYR A 152 3.61 -10.30 -6.53
CA TYR A 152 3.25 -11.51 -7.26
C TYR A 152 2.42 -12.47 -6.39
N TRP A 153 2.90 -12.78 -5.18
CA TRP A 153 2.19 -13.64 -4.26
C TRP A 153 0.81 -13.05 -3.89
N ALA A 154 0.77 -11.75 -3.55
CA ALA A 154 -0.47 -11.09 -3.14
C ALA A 154 -1.53 -11.02 -4.25
N GLU A 155 -1.10 -10.88 -5.50
CA GLU A 155 -1.97 -10.90 -6.67
C GLU A 155 -2.61 -12.29 -6.85
N LEU A 156 -1.80 -13.36 -6.79
CA LEU A 156 -2.28 -14.73 -6.92
C LEU A 156 -3.19 -15.13 -5.75
N ASP A 157 -2.82 -14.81 -4.50
CA ASP A 157 -3.65 -15.05 -3.32
C ASP A 157 -5.03 -14.40 -3.48
N SER A 158 -5.06 -13.14 -3.94
CA SER A 158 -6.30 -12.42 -4.20
C SER A 158 -7.17 -13.11 -5.26
N GLN A 159 -6.60 -13.66 -6.33
CA GLN A 159 -7.32 -14.37 -7.37
C GLN A 159 -7.85 -15.73 -6.87
N MET A 160 -7.03 -16.46 -6.13
CA MET A 160 -7.40 -17.78 -5.60
C MET A 160 -8.45 -17.68 -4.48
N CYS A 161 -8.39 -16.65 -3.64
CA CYS A 161 -9.31 -16.46 -2.52
C CYS A 161 -10.62 -15.75 -2.91
N TYR A 162 -10.73 -15.26 -4.14
CA TYR A 162 -11.94 -14.63 -4.63
C TYR A 162 -13.08 -15.66 -4.76
N LYS A 163 -14.17 -15.50 -3.95
CA LYS A 163 -15.38 -16.36 -3.93
C LYS A 163 -15.23 -17.77 -3.30
N LYS A 164 -14.39 -17.97 -2.30
CA LYS A 164 -14.32 -19.28 -1.62
C LYS A 164 -15.23 -19.38 -0.38
N ASP A 165 -15.88 -20.52 -0.23
CA ASP A 165 -16.68 -20.88 0.95
C ASP A 165 -15.79 -21.03 2.20
N ALA A 166 -16.30 -20.60 3.35
CA ALA A 166 -15.57 -20.57 4.62
C ALA A 166 -14.99 -21.94 5.06
N GLY A 167 -15.59 -23.07 4.63
CA GLY A 167 -15.16 -24.41 5.03
C GLY A 167 -13.89 -24.95 4.35
N LYS A 168 -13.40 -24.30 3.29
CA LYS A 168 -12.14 -24.67 2.60
C LYS A 168 -11.00 -23.68 2.89
N LEU A 169 -11.25 -22.68 3.73
CA LEU A 169 -10.35 -21.55 3.93
C LEU A 169 -9.05 -21.96 4.63
N GLU A 170 -9.10 -22.83 5.62
CA GLU A 170 -7.94 -23.19 6.45
C GLU A 170 -6.88 -23.99 5.68
N ALA A 171 -7.29 -24.97 4.88
CA ALA A 171 -6.37 -25.74 4.03
C ALA A 171 -5.71 -24.86 2.95
N VAL A 172 -6.48 -23.92 2.39
CA VAL A 172 -5.97 -22.95 1.41
C VAL A 172 -5.02 -21.96 2.08
N GLU A 173 -5.34 -21.44 3.26
CA GLU A 173 -4.44 -20.55 4.00
C GLU A 173 -3.11 -21.22 4.35
N LYS A 174 -3.12 -22.49 4.71
CA LYS A 174 -1.90 -23.26 4.95
C LYS A 174 -1.06 -23.39 3.68
N ALA A 175 -1.66 -23.80 2.57
CA ALA A 175 -0.96 -23.93 1.30
C ALA A 175 -0.42 -22.58 0.80
N THR A 176 -1.20 -21.50 0.87
CA THR A 176 -0.76 -20.16 0.47
C THR A 176 0.38 -19.66 1.36
N ARG A 177 0.40 -20.05 2.64
CA ARG A 177 1.50 -19.73 3.56
C ARG A 177 2.80 -20.46 3.15
N GLU A 178 2.73 -21.73 2.83
CA GLU A 178 3.90 -22.50 2.38
C GLU A 178 4.51 -21.89 1.10
N TYR A 179 3.67 -21.51 0.14
CA TYR A 179 4.14 -20.82 -1.08
C TYR A 179 4.69 -19.44 -0.81
N ALA A 180 4.13 -18.69 0.14
CA ALA A 180 4.67 -17.40 0.55
C ALA A 180 6.10 -17.53 1.08
N ASP A 181 6.38 -18.57 1.88
CA ASP A 181 7.72 -18.81 2.44
C ASP A 181 8.72 -19.20 1.35
N VAL A 182 8.32 -19.98 0.34
CA VAL A 182 9.15 -20.32 -0.84
C VAL A 182 9.48 -19.05 -1.64
N ILE A 183 8.49 -18.22 -1.94
CA ILE A 183 8.66 -16.98 -2.70
C ILE A 183 9.55 -15.99 -1.94
N ALA A 184 9.37 -15.85 -0.62
CA ALA A 184 10.23 -15.01 0.23
C ALA A 184 11.68 -15.50 0.22
N GLY A 185 11.91 -16.81 0.22
CA GLY A 185 13.25 -17.42 0.10
C GLY A 185 13.92 -17.11 -1.24
N VAL A 186 13.16 -17.14 -2.34
CA VAL A 186 13.66 -16.74 -3.67
C VAL A 186 14.01 -15.26 -3.71
N ASP A 187 13.12 -14.39 -3.19
CA ASP A 187 13.34 -12.94 -3.13
C ASP A 187 14.62 -12.59 -2.38
N GLN A 188 14.85 -13.24 -1.22
CA GLN A 188 16.08 -13.07 -0.44
C GLN A 188 17.34 -13.50 -1.23
N LYS A 189 17.32 -14.65 -1.87
CA LYS A 189 18.45 -15.14 -2.67
C LYS A 189 18.79 -14.20 -3.83
N MET A 190 17.76 -13.67 -4.52
CA MET A 190 17.95 -12.71 -5.60
C MET A 190 18.54 -11.39 -5.09
N GLN A 191 18.12 -10.92 -3.91
CA GLN A 191 18.71 -9.74 -3.27
C GLN A 191 20.18 -9.98 -2.89
N GLU A 192 20.51 -11.14 -2.35
CA GLU A 192 21.90 -11.52 -2.02
C GLU A 192 22.78 -11.58 -3.27
N LEU A 193 22.26 -12.18 -4.34
CA LEU A 193 22.98 -12.25 -5.62
C LEU A 193 23.26 -10.84 -6.18
N ARG A 194 22.26 -9.94 -6.17
CA ARG A 194 22.44 -8.54 -6.56
C ARG A 194 23.57 -7.87 -5.76
N LYS A 195 23.57 -8.05 -4.43
CA LYS A 195 24.62 -7.46 -3.57
C LYS A 195 26.03 -8.01 -3.86
N LYS A 196 26.12 -9.27 -4.30
CA LYS A 196 27.40 -9.85 -4.74
C LYS A 196 27.87 -9.20 -6.04
N ILE A 197 26.96 -9.08 -7.03
CA ILE A 197 27.28 -8.45 -8.34
C ILE A 197 27.73 -7.00 -8.16
N GLN A 198 27.11 -6.24 -7.27
CA GLN A 198 27.47 -4.83 -7.01
C GLN A 198 28.86 -4.65 -6.34
N LYS A 199 29.43 -5.73 -5.81
CA LYS A 199 30.78 -5.71 -5.19
C LYS A 199 31.89 -6.19 -6.14
N MET A 200 31.51 -6.70 -7.31
CA MET A 200 32.44 -7.12 -8.38
C MET A 200 32.80 -5.96 -9.28
#